data_5acf0bb2d96343a4f4d1cf841d20bc56
#
_entry.id   5acf0bb2d96343a4f4d1cf841d20bc56
#
_cell.length_a   1.000
_cell.length_b   1.000
_cell.length_c   1.000
_cell.angle_alpha   90.00
_cell.angle_beta   90.00
_cell.angle_gamma   90.00
#
_symmetry.space_group_name_H-M   'P 1'
#
loop_
_entity.id
_entity.type
_entity.pdbx_description
1 polymer ?
#
loop_
_entity_poly.entity_id
_entity_poly.type
_entity_poly.pdbx_seq_one_letter_code
_entity_poly.pdbx_strand_id
1 'polypeptide(L)'
;MMKKKEDIIGATLRRYGMNKKTFVGYKPYKHQLYVHQGIEKYGLKSGHIHCVKAKRQIGKSYIIINEILKQSLNNTGIASCVLSPTLNQARKIYKEILRVTENTGAIDKKNDSLLEIQFASGSVAYFKSAEQRDNLRGYTFNFLCIDEASYISDEIYSIIRPTCDVHQAPILMVSTPKFRMGFFFETFQMGYLDKYKGKITSYDLTKFDTSMLLPNETLELYREMLPKSMFITEYLGEFLDSESIVFGNFKECINNNVSDYNELYVGIDWASGVGSDYTVVTALNEHNEQVFLLSFNNKTSTQQIDYIVENFALYGNKIKHIIAEINGVGKPLVDALKMKINNIPITEWTTSNQNKIELINRLQVQFEQKKIKILDNEEQTAQLAMYEAKINTKGTVTYNAPAGGNDDMCMALMFAVESRRQKNNKGTYKISFA
;
A
#
# COMPACT_ATOMS: atom_id res chain seq x y z
N MET A 1 32.46 -19.46 -31.16
CA MET A 1 31.51 -19.74 -30.05
C MET A 1 30.37 -18.73 -29.99
N MET A 2 30.59 -17.41 -30.13
CA MET A 2 29.54 -16.38 -30.12
C MET A 2 28.45 -16.54 -31.18
N LYS A 3 28.83 -16.76 -32.47
CA LYS A 3 27.85 -16.97 -33.57
C LYS A 3 26.89 -18.15 -33.31
N LYS A 4 27.37 -19.26 -32.69
CA LYS A 4 26.49 -20.40 -32.34
C LYS A 4 25.46 -20.08 -31.27
N LYS A 5 25.78 -19.19 -30.30
CA LYS A 5 24.82 -18.76 -29.25
C LYS A 5 23.75 -17.82 -29.82
N GLU A 6 24.12 -16.88 -30.70
CA GLU A 6 23.16 -16.02 -31.40
C GLU A 6 22.13 -16.80 -32.23
N ASP A 7 22.59 -17.88 -32.91
CA ASP A 7 21.71 -18.75 -33.68
C ASP A 7 20.77 -19.59 -32.81
N ILE A 8 21.22 -20.02 -31.64
CA ILE A 8 20.37 -20.79 -30.69
C ILE A 8 19.28 -19.89 -30.11
N ILE A 9 19.61 -18.68 -29.70
CA ILE A 9 18.64 -17.70 -29.19
C ILE A 9 17.63 -17.32 -30.27
N GLY A 10 18.13 -17.03 -31.50
CA GLY A 10 17.29 -16.73 -32.64
C GLY A 10 16.40 -17.92 -33.10
N ALA A 11 16.87 -19.15 -32.98
CA ALA A 11 16.11 -20.36 -33.27
C ALA A 11 15.06 -20.63 -32.18
N THR A 12 15.40 -20.42 -30.91
CA THR A 12 14.48 -20.54 -29.77
C THR A 12 13.36 -19.51 -29.88
N LEU A 13 13.69 -18.25 -30.16
CA LEU A 13 12.72 -17.19 -30.37
C LEU A 13 11.73 -17.53 -31.51
N ARG A 14 12.23 -18.03 -32.66
CA ARG A 14 11.40 -18.43 -33.81
C ARG A 14 10.52 -19.65 -33.53
N ARG A 15 11.02 -20.63 -32.78
CA ARG A 15 10.31 -21.88 -32.46
C ARG A 15 9.07 -21.65 -31.58
N TYR A 16 9.08 -20.59 -30.80
CA TYR A 16 7.96 -20.23 -29.89
C TYR A 16 7.15 -19.02 -30.36
N GLY A 17 7.27 -18.60 -31.63
CA GLY A 17 6.50 -17.51 -32.22
C GLY A 17 6.90 -16.12 -31.70
N MET A 18 8.10 -16.01 -31.14
CA MET A 18 8.62 -14.76 -30.60
C MET A 18 9.25 -13.92 -31.70
N ASN A 19 8.95 -12.65 -31.75
CA ASN A 19 9.73 -11.70 -32.53
C ASN A 19 10.64 -10.89 -31.57
N LYS A 20 11.65 -10.23 -32.10
CA LYS A 20 12.61 -9.40 -31.33
C LYS A 20 11.94 -8.29 -30.47
N LYS A 21 10.66 -8.03 -30.64
CA LYS A 21 9.94 -6.92 -30.00
C LYS A 21 9.07 -7.35 -28.80
N THR A 22 8.65 -8.62 -28.74
CA THR A 22 7.79 -9.14 -27.66
C THR A 22 8.25 -10.52 -27.22
N PHE A 23 8.13 -10.81 -25.92
CA PHE A 23 8.59 -12.06 -25.35
C PHE A 23 7.41 -13.01 -25.07
N VAL A 24 7.59 -14.31 -25.35
CA VAL A 24 6.70 -15.46 -25.12
C VAL A 24 5.20 -15.11 -24.98
N GLY A 25 4.49 -15.00 -26.11
CA GLY A 25 3.03 -14.82 -26.08
C GLY A 25 2.54 -13.48 -25.48
N TYR A 26 3.44 -12.61 -25.06
CA TYR A 26 3.08 -11.29 -24.57
C TYR A 26 2.58 -10.40 -25.71
N LYS A 27 1.34 -10.00 -25.60
CA LYS A 27 0.73 -9.02 -26.52
C LYS A 27 0.49 -7.73 -25.73
N PRO A 28 1.37 -6.72 -25.87
CA PRO A 28 1.21 -5.49 -25.10
C PRO A 28 -0.07 -4.75 -25.48
N TYR A 29 -0.77 -4.23 -24.51
CA TYR A 29 -1.81 -3.24 -24.72
C TYR A 29 -1.19 -1.94 -25.25
N LYS A 30 -1.99 -1.07 -25.86
CA LYS A 30 -1.52 0.20 -26.45
C LYS A 30 -0.71 1.04 -25.46
N HIS A 31 -1.14 1.13 -24.21
CA HIS A 31 -0.44 1.87 -23.16
C HIS A 31 0.91 1.25 -22.78
N GLN A 32 1.04 -0.08 -22.79
CA GLN A 32 2.30 -0.77 -22.54
C GLN A 32 3.24 -0.61 -23.73
N LEU A 33 2.71 -0.76 -24.95
CA LEU A 33 3.48 -0.57 -26.18
C LEU A 33 4.08 0.84 -26.28
N TYR A 34 3.34 1.86 -25.84
CA TYR A 34 3.80 3.24 -25.78
C TYR A 34 5.07 3.39 -24.93
N VAL A 35 5.14 2.73 -23.77
CA VAL A 35 6.33 2.72 -22.91
C VAL A 35 7.48 1.96 -23.58
N HIS A 36 7.23 0.75 -24.11
CA HIS A 36 8.23 -0.07 -24.77
C HIS A 36 8.90 0.64 -25.96
N GLN A 37 8.12 1.34 -26.79
CA GLN A 37 8.62 2.13 -27.90
C GLN A 37 9.50 3.30 -27.43
N GLY A 38 9.14 3.94 -26.33
CA GLY A 38 9.95 5.01 -25.75
C GLY A 38 11.30 4.51 -25.24
N ILE A 39 11.32 3.36 -24.54
CA ILE A 39 12.57 2.76 -24.08
C ILE A 39 13.45 2.33 -25.27
N GLU A 40 12.85 1.72 -26.29
CA GLU A 40 13.56 1.31 -27.50
C GLU A 40 14.20 2.51 -28.24
N LYS A 41 13.53 3.65 -28.27
CA LYS A 41 14.01 4.88 -28.92
C LYS A 41 15.33 5.37 -28.32
N TYR A 42 15.51 5.30 -27.01
CA TYR A 42 16.71 5.81 -26.34
C TYR A 42 17.78 4.72 -26.16
N GLY A 43 17.36 3.45 -25.98
CA GLY A 43 18.26 2.30 -25.84
C GLY A 43 19.05 2.28 -24.52
N LEU A 44 19.95 1.31 -24.41
CA LEU A 44 20.96 1.23 -23.35
C LEU A 44 22.06 2.29 -23.54
N LYS A 45 22.75 2.68 -22.48
CA LYS A 45 23.83 3.72 -22.48
C LYS A 45 23.32 5.14 -22.78
N SER A 46 22.07 5.42 -22.50
CA SER A 46 21.49 6.75 -22.72
C SER A 46 21.41 7.61 -21.45
N GLY A 47 21.53 7.01 -20.28
CA GLY A 47 21.22 7.64 -19.00
C GLY A 47 19.78 8.17 -18.89
N HIS A 48 18.91 7.73 -19.82
CA HIS A 48 17.55 8.23 -19.92
C HIS A 48 16.66 7.71 -18.80
N ILE A 49 15.78 8.54 -18.26
CA ILE A 49 14.83 8.15 -17.23
C ILE A 49 13.42 8.08 -17.85
N HIS A 50 12.82 6.91 -17.75
CA HIS A 50 11.45 6.62 -18.15
C HIS A 50 10.57 6.56 -16.89
N CYS A 51 9.72 7.57 -16.66
CA CYS A 51 8.87 7.68 -15.49
C CYS A 51 7.42 7.40 -15.86
N VAL A 52 6.87 6.28 -15.38
CA VAL A 52 5.56 5.76 -15.78
C VAL A 52 4.57 5.87 -14.63
N LYS A 53 3.60 6.77 -14.77
CA LYS A 53 2.44 6.91 -13.88
C LYS A 53 1.29 6.05 -14.42
N ALA A 54 0.73 5.19 -13.59
CA ALA A 54 -0.23 4.17 -14.01
C ALA A 54 -1.28 3.90 -12.94
N LYS A 55 -2.49 3.51 -13.36
CA LYS A 55 -3.54 2.99 -12.47
C LYS A 55 -3.17 1.59 -11.97
N ARG A 56 -3.87 1.15 -10.93
CA ARG A 56 -3.82 -0.25 -10.48
C ARG A 56 -4.36 -1.20 -11.56
N GLN A 57 -3.82 -2.43 -11.62
CA GLN A 57 -4.27 -3.53 -12.49
C GLN A 57 -4.19 -3.32 -14.00
N ILE A 58 -3.47 -2.31 -14.49
CA ILE A 58 -3.26 -2.11 -15.94
C ILE A 58 -2.00 -2.78 -16.49
N GLY A 59 -1.40 -3.71 -15.72
CA GLY A 59 -0.27 -4.51 -16.17
C GLY A 59 1.10 -3.83 -16.07
N LYS A 60 1.32 -3.00 -15.04
CA LYS A 60 2.62 -2.37 -14.72
C LYS A 60 3.77 -3.36 -14.67
N SER A 61 3.61 -4.44 -13.92
CA SER A 61 4.65 -5.46 -13.73
C SER A 61 5.02 -6.15 -15.06
N TYR A 62 4.07 -6.30 -15.99
CA TYR A 62 4.36 -6.86 -17.31
C TYR A 62 5.25 -5.95 -18.16
N ILE A 63 5.20 -4.63 -17.99
CA ILE A 63 6.14 -3.70 -18.63
C ILE A 63 7.54 -4.00 -18.12
N ILE A 64 7.75 -4.10 -16.82
CA ILE A 64 9.04 -4.39 -16.19
C ILE A 64 9.57 -5.75 -16.63
N ILE A 65 8.74 -6.81 -16.50
CA ILE A 65 9.11 -8.17 -16.88
C ILE A 65 9.61 -8.23 -18.33
N ASN A 66 8.85 -7.62 -19.24
CA ASN A 66 9.20 -7.68 -20.65
C ASN A 66 10.42 -6.83 -21.00
N GLU A 67 10.64 -5.68 -20.35
CA GLU A 67 11.86 -4.91 -20.55
C GLU A 67 13.09 -5.64 -19.99
N ILE A 68 13.02 -6.25 -18.82
CA ILE A 68 14.11 -7.07 -18.27
C ILE A 68 14.45 -8.23 -19.24
N LEU A 69 13.45 -8.96 -19.71
CA LEU A 69 13.65 -10.06 -20.66
C LEU A 69 14.23 -9.58 -21.98
N LYS A 70 13.65 -8.50 -22.54
CA LYS A 70 14.11 -7.90 -23.81
C LYS A 70 15.56 -7.45 -23.71
N GLN A 71 15.92 -6.69 -22.66
CA GLN A 71 17.27 -6.18 -22.49
C GLN A 71 18.26 -7.32 -22.23
N SER A 72 17.91 -8.26 -21.33
CA SER A 72 18.80 -9.34 -20.93
C SER A 72 19.05 -10.37 -22.04
N LEU A 73 18.08 -10.62 -22.93
CA LEU A 73 18.20 -11.61 -23.99
C LEU A 73 18.77 -11.03 -25.29
N ASN A 74 18.52 -9.77 -25.59
CA ASN A 74 19.02 -9.12 -26.81
C ASN A 74 20.44 -8.55 -26.66
N ASN A 75 20.95 -8.44 -25.44
CA ASN A 75 22.28 -7.96 -25.15
C ASN A 75 23.08 -9.03 -24.41
N THR A 76 24.40 -9.05 -24.61
CA THR A 76 25.29 -10.03 -24.00
C THR A 76 26.01 -9.44 -22.80
N GLY A 77 25.95 -10.15 -21.65
CA GLY A 77 26.75 -9.83 -20.46
C GLY A 77 26.32 -8.56 -19.73
N ILE A 78 25.06 -8.10 -19.87
CA ILE A 78 24.56 -6.95 -19.13
C ILE A 78 24.04 -7.34 -17.73
N ALA A 79 24.16 -6.42 -16.79
CA ALA A 79 23.57 -6.50 -15.45
C ALA A 79 22.33 -5.63 -15.40
N SER A 80 21.18 -6.22 -15.10
CA SER A 80 19.92 -5.52 -14.90
C SER A 80 19.46 -5.64 -13.46
N CYS A 81 18.75 -4.64 -12.92
CA CYS A 81 18.19 -4.68 -11.58
C CYS A 81 16.70 -4.35 -11.61
N VAL A 82 15.93 -5.09 -10.82
CA VAL A 82 14.56 -4.73 -10.42
C VAL A 82 14.58 -4.41 -8.95
N LEU A 83 14.28 -3.16 -8.59
CA LEU A 83 14.12 -2.71 -7.21
C LEU A 83 12.62 -2.60 -6.91
N SER A 84 12.16 -3.27 -5.86
CA SER A 84 10.79 -3.17 -5.36
C SER A 84 10.76 -2.68 -3.91
N PRO A 85 9.66 -2.13 -3.40
CA PRO A 85 9.55 -1.72 -2.00
C PRO A 85 9.87 -2.84 -1.02
N THR A 86 9.34 -4.05 -1.24
CA THR A 86 9.52 -5.22 -0.38
C THR A 86 10.13 -6.40 -1.12
N LEU A 87 10.77 -7.31 -0.35
CA LEU A 87 11.35 -8.53 -0.92
C LEU A 87 10.26 -9.43 -1.55
N ASN A 88 9.06 -9.44 -0.98
CA ASN A 88 7.96 -10.22 -1.52
C ASN A 88 7.49 -9.72 -2.89
N GLN A 89 7.49 -8.40 -3.11
CA GLN A 89 7.18 -7.81 -4.42
C GLN A 89 8.26 -8.15 -5.45
N ALA A 90 9.54 -7.98 -5.10
CA ALA A 90 10.66 -8.38 -5.95
C ALA A 90 10.57 -9.87 -6.33
N ARG A 91 10.25 -10.74 -5.36
CA ARG A 91 10.09 -12.19 -5.57
C ARG A 91 8.91 -12.53 -6.50
N LYS A 92 7.83 -11.74 -6.49
CA LYS A 92 6.71 -11.94 -7.44
C LYS A 92 7.19 -11.74 -8.89
N ILE A 93 7.92 -10.67 -9.16
CA ILE A 93 8.48 -10.39 -10.50
C ILE A 93 9.49 -11.48 -10.91
N TYR A 94 10.39 -11.85 -10.00
CA TYR A 94 11.35 -12.95 -10.20
C TYR A 94 10.63 -14.26 -10.60
N LYS A 95 9.64 -14.69 -9.84
CA LYS A 95 8.88 -15.92 -10.12
C LYS A 95 8.13 -15.84 -11.44
N GLU A 96 7.58 -14.68 -11.77
CA GLU A 96 6.85 -14.50 -13.03
C GLU A 96 7.80 -14.58 -14.23
N ILE A 97 9.02 -14.04 -14.14
CA ILE A 97 10.05 -14.24 -15.18
C ILE A 97 10.40 -15.72 -15.34
N LEU A 98 10.60 -16.46 -14.24
CA LEU A 98 10.83 -17.91 -14.31
C LEU A 98 9.69 -18.63 -15.00
N ARG A 99 8.43 -18.30 -14.64
CA ARG A 99 7.23 -18.91 -15.23
C ARG A 99 7.10 -18.69 -16.73
N VAL A 100 7.28 -17.43 -17.17
CA VAL A 100 7.13 -17.12 -18.61
C VAL A 100 8.31 -17.61 -19.48
N THR A 101 9.43 -17.92 -18.85
CA THR A 101 10.62 -18.48 -19.55
C THR A 101 10.77 -19.98 -19.38
N GLU A 102 9.84 -20.63 -18.72
CA GLU A 102 9.86 -22.08 -18.53
C GLU A 102 9.91 -22.81 -19.87
N ASN A 103 10.77 -23.80 -19.97
CA ASN A 103 11.01 -24.63 -21.17
C ASN A 103 11.47 -23.85 -22.43
N THR A 104 11.87 -22.58 -22.31
CA THR A 104 12.34 -21.79 -23.46
C THR A 104 13.86 -21.88 -23.69
N GLY A 105 14.62 -22.35 -22.71
CA GLY A 105 16.08 -22.28 -22.72
C GLY A 105 16.66 -20.88 -22.55
N ALA A 106 15.84 -19.90 -22.18
CA ALA A 106 16.25 -18.51 -21.96
C ALA A 106 17.11 -18.33 -20.71
N ILE A 107 16.92 -19.18 -19.70
CA ILE A 107 17.63 -19.14 -18.41
C ILE A 107 18.72 -20.22 -18.41
N ASP A 108 19.95 -19.81 -18.07
CA ASP A 108 21.09 -20.71 -17.87
C ASP A 108 21.17 -21.17 -16.40
N LYS A 109 21.08 -20.21 -15.45
CA LYS A 109 21.13 -20.47 -14.02
C LYS A 109 20.19 -19.53 -13.26
N LYS A 110 19.76 -19.98 -12.08
CA LYS A 110 19.00 -19.16 -11.14
C LYS A 110 19.51 -19.35 -9.72
N ASN A 111 19.32 -18.33 -8.87
CA ASN A 111 19.56 -18.39 -7.44
C ASN A 111 18.30 -17.88 -6.70
N ASP A 112 17.53 -18.82 -6.13
CA ASP A 112 16.26 -18.51 -5.45
C ASP A 112 16.46 -17.79 -4.11
N SER A 113 17.64 -17.91 -3.48
CA SER A 113 17.98 -17.26 -2.20
C SER A 113 18.36 -15.80 -2.41
N LEU A 114 19.20 -15.52 -3.42
CA LEU A 114 19.65 -14.17 -3.75
C LEU A 114 18.70 -13.44 -4.72
N LEU A 115 17.71 -14.15 -5.26
CA LEU A 115 16.80 -13.71 -6.31
C LEU A 115 17.60 -13.17 -7.53
N GLU A 116 18.35 -14.06 -8.18
CA GLU A 116 19.19 -13.74 -9.33
C GLU A 116 18.91 -14.72 -10.48
N ILE A 117 18.87 -14.21 -11.70
CA ILE A 117 18.69 -14.99 -12.91
C ILE A 117 19.85 -14.72 -13.86
N GLN A 118 20.58 -15.75 -14.23
CA GLN A 118 21.54 -15.72 -15.32
C GLN A 118 20.89 -16.23 -16.61
N PHE A 119 20.86 -15.42 -17.63
CA PHE A 119 20.29 -15.75 -18.94
C PHE A 119 21.30 -16.44 -19.84
N ALA A 120 20.80 -17.19 -20.83
CA ALA A 120 21.60 -17.85 -21.83
C ALA A 120 22.51 -16.89 -22.66
N SER A 121 22.19 -15.59 -22.69
CA SER A 121 23.02 -14.52 -23.26
C SER A 121 24.25 -14.19 -22.41
N GLY A 122 24.37 -14.73 -21.19
CA GLY A 122 25.37 -14.35 -20.19
C GLY A 122 25.01 -13.10 -19.39
N SER A 123 23.83 -12.50 -19.63
CA SER A 123 23.31 -11.37 -18.84
C SER A 123 22.76 -11.84 -17.51
N VAL A 124 22.74 -10.95 -16.50
CA VAL A 124 22.24 -11.27 -15.17
C VAL A 124 21.17 -10.25 -14.78
N ALA A 125 20.05 -10.73 -14.21
CA ALA A 125 19.04 -9.89 -13.59
C ALA A 125 19.02 -10.12 -12.07
N TYR A 126 19.08 -9.03 -11.32
CA TYR A 126 19.04 -8.97 -9.86
C TYR A 126 17.69 -8.43 -9.41
N PHE A 127 17.09 -9.06 -8.40
CA PHE A 127 15.81 -8.62 -7.83
C PHE A 127 16.04 -8.21 -6.37
N LYS A 128 15.98 -6.93 -6.11
CA LYS A 128 16.36 -6.32 -4.84
C LYS A 128 15.18 -5.62 -4.18
N SER A 129 15.26 -5.42 -2.88
CA SER A 129 14.25 -4.77 -2.06
C SER A 129 14.81 -3.50 -1.43
N ALA A 130 13.97 -2.45 -1.36
CA ALA A 130 14.28 -1.24 -0.64
C ALA A 130 14.46 -1.45 0.88
N GLU A 131 13.88 -2.54 1.43
CA GLU A 131 14.08 -2.94 2.83
C GLU A 131 15.53 -3.33 3.14
N GLN A 132 16.28 -3.80 2.13
CA GLN A 132 17.65 -4.30 2.28
C GLN A 132 18.66 -3.25 1.81
N ARG A 133 18.62 -2.08 2.43
CA ARG A 133 19.39 -0.89 2.06
C ARG A 133 20.88 -1.16 1.78
N ASP A 134 21.54 -1.90 2.67
CA ASP A 134 22.99 -2.13 2.58
C ASP A 134 23.36 -3.02 1.38
N ASN A 135 22.44 -3.84 0.89
CA ASN A 135 22.65 -4.74 -0.24
C ASN A 135 22.49 -4.03 -1.59
N LEU A 136 22.23 -2.73 -1.63
CA LEU A 136 22.06 -1.96 -2.87
C LEU A 136 23.37 -1.33 -3.33
N ARG A 137 24.34 -1.19 -2.45
CA ARG A 137 25.66 -0.61 -2.77
C ARG A 137 26.59 -1.63 -3.44
N GLY A 138 27.55 -1.14 -4.22
CA GLY A 138 28.60 -1.98 -4.85
C GLY A 138 28.20 -2.65 -6.15
N TYR A 139 26.97 -2.48 -6.63
CA TYR A 139 26.56 -2.92 -7.96
C TYR A 139 26.81 -1.85 -9.01
N THR A 140 26.94 -2.31 -10.26
CA THR A 140 26.93 -1.45 -11.45
C THR A 140 25.98 -2.06 -12.47
N PHE A 141 24.92 -1.34 -12.81
CA PHE A 141 23.87 -1.85 -13.68
C PHE A 141 23.93 -1.22 -15.09
N ASN A 142 23.45 -1.98 -16.06
CA ASN A 142 23.22 -1.52 -17.44
C ASN A 142 21.74 -1.14 -17.67
N PHE A 143 20.84 -1.59 -16.78
CA PHE A 143 19.42 -1.26 -16.81
C PHE A 143 18.83 -1.38 -15.41
N LEU A 144 18.13 -0.35 -14.96
CA LEU A 144 17.45 -0.33 -13.64
C LEU A 144 15.96 -0.17 -13.84
N CYS A 145 15.16 -1.08 -13.28
CA CYS A 145 13.74 -0.95 -13.12
C CYS A 145 13.39 -0.70 -11.65
N ILE A 146 12.52 0.28 -11.37
CA ILE A 146 12.00 0.57 -10.03
C ILE A 146 10.48 0.34 -10.08
N ASP A 147 10.05 -0.74 -9.42
CA ASP A 147 8.64 -1.09 -9.29
C ASP A 147 8.04 -0.38 -8.08
N GLU A 148 6.81 0.10 -8.23
CA GLU A 148 6.08 0.90 -7.23
C GLU A 148 6.94 2.03 -6.64
N ALA A 149 7.55 2.83 -7.53
CA ALA A 149 8.51 3.89 -7.20
C ALA A 149 7.98 4.93 -6.19
N SER A 150 6.66 5.22 -6.18
CA SER A 150 6.03 6.12 -5.19
C SER A 150 6.11 5.60 -3.75
N TYR A 151 6.44 4.32 -3.56
CA TYR A 151 6.55 3.68 -2.25
C TYR A 151 8.01 3.48 -1.81
N ILE A 152 8.97 4.00 -2.57
CA ILE A 152 10.40 3.98 -2.25
C ILE A 152 10.81 5.39 -1.82
N SER A 153 11.62 5.49 -0.77
CA SER A 153 12.08 6.79 -0.25
C SER A 153 13.16 7.43 -1.11
N ASP A 154 13.28 8.76 -1.03
CA ASP A 154 14.32 9.53 -1.70
C ASP A 154 15.72 9.08 -1.26
N GLU A 155 15.86 8.63 -0.02
CA GLU A 155 17.11 8.09 0.51
C GLU A 155 17.55 6.82 -0.24
N ILE A 156 16.63 5.87 -0.44
CA ILE A 156 16.90 4.64 -1.19
C ILE A 156 17.20 4.95 -2.65
N TYR A 157 16.45 5.88 -3.24
CA TYR A 157 16.71 6.31 -4.61
C TYR A 157 18.11 6.93 -4.75
N SER A 158 18.55 7.74 -3.78
CA SER A 158 19.89 8.33 -3.75
C SER A 158 21.01 7.30 -3.63
N ILE A 159 20.73 6.12 -3.05
CA ILE A 159 21.68 5.01 -2.94
C ILE A 159 21.76 4.19 -4.24
N ILE A 160 20.62 3.91 -4.87
CA ILE A 160 20.60 3.03 -6.06
C ILE A 160 20.94 3.77 -7.36
N ARG A 161 20.59 5.04 -7.47
CA ARG A 161 20.80 5.85 -8.67
C ARG A 161 22.25 5.84 -9.16
N PRO A 162 23.30 6.03 -8.32
CA PRO A 162 24.69 6.03 -8.74
C PRO A 162 25.16 4.70 -9.36
N THR A 163 24.49 3.57 -9.07
CA THR A 163 24.83 2.27 -9.67
C THR A 163 24.62 2.24 -11.19
N CYS A 164 23.91 3.23 -11.73
CA CYS A 164 23.63 3.40 -13.16
C CYS A 164 24.64 4.29 -13.88
N ASP A 165 25.45 5.08 -13.16
CA ASP A 165 26.26 6.16 -13.76
C ASP A 165 27.39 5.67 -14.65
N VAL A 166 28.11 4.61 -14.24
CA VAL A 166 29.25 4.05 -14.99
C VAL A 166 28.85 3.62 -16.42
N HIS A 167 27.69 2.99 -16.55
CA HIS A 167 27.19 2.51 -17.84
C HIS A 167 26.21 3.48 -18.49
N GLN A 168 25.95 4.63 -17.90
CA GLN A 168 24.87 5.53 -18.31
C GLN A 168 23.58 4.74 -18.53
N ALA A 169 23.26 3.88 -17.56
CA ALA A 169 22.12 2.97 -17.65
C ALA A 169 20.79 3.73 -17.64
N PRO A 170 19.86 3.40 -18.52
CA PRO A 170 18.52 3.95 -18.43
C PRO A 170 17.79 3.41 -17.19
N ILE A 171 16.91 4.24 -16.65
CA ILE A 171 16.10 3.92 -15.48
C ILE A 171 14.63 3.91 -15.89
N LEU A 172 13.93 2.81 -15.62
CA LEU A 172 12.49 2.68 -15.77
C LEU A 172 11.84 2.72 -14.39
N MET A 173 11.09 3.77 -14.08
CA MET A 173 10.29 3.90 -12.87
C MET A 173 8.83 3.66 -13.20
N VAL A 174 8.17 2.74 -12.50
CA VAL A 174 6.75 2.46 -12.71
C VAL A 174 6.02 2.49 -11.37
N SER A 175 4.92 3.21 -11.26
CA SER A 175 4.12 3.25 -10.04
C SER A 175 2.68 3.67 -10.26
N THR A 176 1.78 3.28 -9.32
CA THR A 176 0.62 4.10 -9.00
C THR A 176 1.10 5.38 -8.31
N PRO A 177 0.48 6.54 -8.57
CA PRO A 177 0.82 7.77 -7.87
C PRO A 177 0.40 7.72 -6.41
N LYS A 178 1.04 8.53 -5.57
CA LYS A 178 0.71 8.66 -4.16
C LYS A 178 0.53 10.13 -3.80
N PHE A 179 1.57 10.77 -3.27
CA PHE A 179 1.54 12.17 -2.93
C PHE A 179 2.32 13.02 -3.94
N ARG A 180 2.00 14.33 -4.01
CA ARG A 180 2.74 15.32 -4.80
C ARG A 180 4.08 15.68 -4.15
N MET A 181 4.87 14.65 -3.83
CA MET A 181 6.18 14.77 -3.21
C MET A 181 7.05 13.54 -3.49
N GLY A 182 8.37 13.69 -3.29
CA GLY A 182 9.37 12.64 -3.46
C GLY A 182 9.84 12.46 -4.89
N PHE A 183 10.93 11.71 -5.04
CA PHE A 183 11.66 11.59 -6.32
C PHE A 183 10.79 11.13 -7.49
N PHE A 184 9.82 10.26 -7.27
CA PHE A 184 8.96 9.78 -8.36
C PHE A 184 8.06 10.89 -8.90
N PHE A 185 7.38 11.64 -8.01
CA PHE A 185 6.56 12.78 -8.43
C PHE A 185 7.40 13.86 -9.12
N GLU A 186 8.53 14.23 -8.51
CA GLU A 186 9.42 15.25 -9.06
C GLU A 186 9.95 14.86 -10.45
N THR A 187 10.43 13.61 -10.59
CA THR A 187 10.90 13.09 -11.88
C THR A 187 9.78 13.07 -12.93
N PHE A 188 8.56 12.69 -12.49
CA PHE A 188 7.39 12.71 -13.38
C PHE A 188 7.07 14.12 -13.86
N GLN A 189 7.16 15.13 -13.00
CA GLN A 189 6.97 16.54 -13.39
C GLN A 189 8.10 17.04 -14.30
N MET A 190 9.35 16.67 -13.99
CA MET A 190 10.52 17.05 -14.80
C MET A 190 10.41 16.60 -16.26
N GLY A 191 9.78 15.46 -16.54
CA GLY A 191 9.62 14.94 -17.89
C GLY A 191 8.71 15.80 -18.80
N TYR A 192 7.96 16.75 -18.22
CA TYR A 192 7.18 17.75 -18.97
C TYR A 192 7.93 19.06 -19.23
N LEU A 193 9.11 19.24 -18.63
CA LEU A 193 9.89 20.48 -18.77
C LEU A 193 10.89 20.36 -19.92
N ASP A 194 10.92 21.38 -20.79
CA ASP A 194 11.80 21.39 -21.98
C ASP A 194 13.29 21.18 -21.66
N LYS A 195 13.76 21.69 -20.49
CA LYS A 195 15.18 21.53 -20.06
C LYS A 195 15.61 20.06 -19.85
N TYR A 196 14.65 19.14 -19.66
CA TYR A 196 14.92 17.70 -19.50
C TYR A 196 14.56 16.88 -20.74
N LYS A 197 14.17 17.53 -21.84
CA LYS A 197 13.89 16.85 -23.11
C LYS A 197 15.10 16.03 -23.56
N GLY A 198 14.87 14.76 -23.90
CA GLY A 198 15.95 13.82 -24.24
C GLY A 198 16.67 13.19 -23.03
N LYS A 199 16.34 13.59 -21.80
CA LYS A 199 16.89 13.01 -20.57
C LYS A 199 15.84 12.29 -19.74
N ILE A 200 14.62 12.81 -19.70
CA ILE A 200 13.50 12.25 -18.94
C ILE A 200 12.27 12.22 -19.86
N THR A 201 11.53 11.11 -19.81
CA THR A 201 10.23 10.99 -20.46
C THR A 201 9.19 10.51 -19.44
N SER A 202 8.11 11.27 -19.30
CA SER A 202 6.99 10.92 -18.46
C SER A 202 5.87 10.30 -19.28
N TYR A 203 5.43 9.12 -18.84
CA TYR A 203 4.35 8.35 -19.46
C TYR A 203 3.15 8.38 -18.52
N ASP A 204 2.11 9.07 -18.92
CA ASP A 204 0.83 9.08 -18.19
C ASP A 204 -0.11 8.04 -18.79
N LEU A 205 -0.13 6.85 -18.21
CA LEU A 205 -0.96 5.74 -18.70
C LEU A 205 -2.42 5.88 -18.28
N THR A 206 -2.76 6.87 -17.45
CA THR A 206 -4.16 7.14 -17.07
C THR A 206 -4.98 7.70 -18.23
N LYS A 207 -4.30 8.25 -19.23
CA LYS A 207 -4.91 8.81 -20.44
C LYS A 207 -5.40 7.76 -21.45
N PHE A 208 -5.05 6.48 -21.23
CA PHE A 208 -5.49 5.39 -22.08
C PHE A 208 -6.80 4.80 -21.56
N ASP A 209 -7.64 4.37 -22.49
CA ASP A 209 -8.81 3.56 -22.15
C ASP A 209 -8.37 2.19 -21.66
N THR A 210 -8.72 1.86 -20.43
CA THR A 210 -8.43 0.60 -19.76
C THR A 210 -9.69 -0.14 -19.33
N SER A 211 -10.85 0.22 -19.85
CA SER A 211 -12.15 -0.38 -19.53
C SER A 211 -12.20 -1.89 -19.79
N MET A 212 -11.42 -2.39 -20.75
CA MET A 212 -11.25 -3.83 -20.99
C MET A 212 -10.61 -4.58 -19.81
N LEU A 213 -9.79 -3.88 -18.99
CA LEU A 213 -9.09 -4.48 -17.84
C LEU A 213 -9.84 -4.22 -16.54
N LEU A 214 -10.54 -3.09 -16.45
CA LEU A 214 -11.35 -2.69 -15.31
C LEU A 214 -12.65 -2.04 -15.81
N PRO A 215 -13.77 -2.77 -15.81
CA PRO A 215 -15.06 -2.27 -16.25
C PRO A 215 -15.54 -1.06 -15.44
N ASN A 216 -16.27 -0.15 -16.07
CA ASN A 216 -16.77 1.06 -15.41
C ASN A 216 -17.70 0.75 -14.23
N GLU A 217 -18.52 -0.30 -14.32
CA GLU A 217 -19.38 -0.76 -13.22
C GLU A 217 -18.56 -1.12 -11.97
N THR A 218 -17.42 -1.78 -12.16
CA THR A 218 -16.49 -2.12 -11.08
C THR A 218 -15.84 -0.85 -10.50
N LEU A 219 -15.54 0.13 -11.33
CA LEU A 219 -15.01 1.42 -10.86
C LEU A 219 -16.03 2.18 -10.00
N GLU A 220 -17.30 2.22 -10.39
CA GLU A 220 -18.35 2.87 -9.59
C GLU A 220 -18.54 2.17 -8.25
N LEU A 221 -18.53 0.82 -8.23
CA LEU A 221 -18.58 0.06 -6.98
C LEU A 221 -17.38 0.40 -6.07
N TYR A 222 -16.17 0.48 -6.62
CA TYR A 222 -14.99 0.85 -5.83
C TYR A 222 -15.01 2.30 -5.37
N ARG A 223 -15.61 3.21 -6.13
CA ARG A 223 -15.83 4.60 -5.71
C ARG A 223 -16.69 4.69 -4.44
N GLU A 224 -17.66 3.79 -4.32
CA GLU A 224 -18.55 3.73 -3.15
C GLU A 224 -17.93 2.99 -1.95
N MET A 225 -17.04 2.02 -2.20
CA MET A 225 -16.51 1.14 -1.16
C MET A 225 -15.18 1.60 -0.58
N LEU A 226 -14.39 2.40 -1.32
CA LEU A 226 -13.04 2.77 -0.94
C LEU A 226 -12.97 4.22 -0.45
N PRO A 227 -12.00 4.53 0.43
CA PRO A 227 -11.68 5.92 0.75
C PRO A 227 -11.36 6.71 -0.53
N LYS A 228 -11.84 7.95 -0.58
CA LYS A 228 -11.64 8.83 -1.74
C LYS A 228 -10.17 8.95 -2.15
N SER A 229 -9.27 9.08 -1.18
CA SER A 229 -7.82 9.14 -1.40
C SER A 229 -7.29 7.88 -2.10
N MET A 230 -7.70 6.69 -1.65
CA MET A 230 -7.31 5.42 -2.26
C MET A 230 -7.91 5.28 -3.67
N PHE A 231 -9.18 5.66 -3.86
CA PHE A 231 -9.81 5.62 -5.17
C PHE A 231 -9.09 6.54 -6.16
N ILE A 232 -8.73 7.77 -5.74
CA ILE A 232 -8.01 8.73 -6.58
C ILE A 232 -6.63 8.18 -6.98
N THR A 233 -5.85 7.65 -6.05
CA THR A 233 -4.48 7.18 -6.35
C THR A 233 -4.47 5.88 -7.14
N GLU A 234 -5.23 4.89 -6.69
CA GLU A 234 -5.14 3.53 -7.24
C GLU A 234 -5.96 3.38 -8.54
N TYR A 235 -7.15 4.01 -8.62
CA TYR A 235 -8.07 3.79 -9.73
C TYR A 235 -8.17 4.95 -10.72
N LEU A 236 -8.03 6.20 -10.26
CA LEU A 236 -7.91 7.34 -11.18
C LEU A 236 -6.45 7.58 -11.60
N GLY A 237 -5.49 7.18 -10.78
CA GLY A 237 -4.06 7.35 -11.05
C GLY A 237 -3.63 8.81 -10.93
N GLU A 238 -4.16 9.54 -9.96
CA GLU A 238 -3.83 10.93 -9.70
C GLU A 238 -3.00 11.07 -8.41
N PHE A 239 -2.10 12.05 -8.39
CA PHE A 239 -1.35 12.38 -7.19
C PHE A 239 -2.21 13.17 -6.20
N LEU A 240 -2.08 12.85 -4.91
CA LEU A 240 -2.72 13.58 -3.82
C LEU A 240 -1.81 14.70 -3.30
N ASP A 241 -2.42 15.76 -2.79
CA ASP A 241 -1.69 16.77 -2.03
C ASP A 241 -1.21 16.18 -0.69
N SER A 242 -0.02 16.58 -0.24
CA SER A 242 0.63 16.02 0.96
C SER A 242 -0.06 16.37 2.28
N GLU A 243 -0.96 17.35 2.27
CA GLU A 243 -1.73 17.84 3.42
C GLU A 243 -3.13 17.18 3.50
N SER A 244 -3.33 16.00 2.96
CA SER A 244 -4.62 15.33 3.06
C SER A 244 -4.92 14.97 4.52
N ILE A 245 -5.80 15.75 5.15
CA ILE A 245 -6.43 15.41 6.44
C ILE A 245 -7.01 14.01 6.30
N VAL A 246 -6.60 13.09 7.18
CA VAL A 246 -7.02 11.69 7.10
C VAL A 246 -8.54 11.56 7.22
N PHE A 247 -9.16 12.32 8.13
CA PHE A 247 -10.60 12.30 8.36
C PHE A 247 -11.25 13.63 7.95
N GLY A 248 -11.37 13.89 6.64
CA GLY A 248 -11.78 15.21 6.12
C GLY A 248 -13.21 15.65 6.47
N ASN A 249 -14.18 14.74 6.44
CA ASN A 249 -15.62 15.08 6.52
C ASN A 249 -16.24 14.80 7.89
N PHE A 250 -15.46 14.52 8.93
CA PHE A 250 -15.99 14.14 10.24
C PHE A 250 -16.89 15.22 10.88
N LYS A 251 -16.63 16.51 10.62
CA LYS A 251 -17.43 17.61 11.15
C LYS A 251 -18.90 17.56 10.73
N GLU A 252 -19.16 17.06 9.51
CA GLU A 252 -20.53 16.90 9.01
C GLU A 252 -21.25 15.68 9.61
N CYS A 253 -20.52 14.86 10.35
CA CYS A 253 -21.03 13.67 11.04
C CYS A 253 -21.27 13.91 12.54
N ILE A 254 -21.03 15.11 13.05
CA ILE A 254 -21.28 15.45 14.46
C ILE A 254 -22.79 15.55 14.69
N ASN A 255 -23.31 14.74 15.63
CA ASN A 255 -24.72 14.74 15.99
C ASN A 255 -24.91 14.13 17.38
N ASN A 256 -25.43 14.91 18.32
CA ASN A 256 -25.74 14.46 19.67
C ASN A 256 -27.10 13.76 19.80
N ASN A 257 -27.92 13.76 18.76
CA ASN A 257 -29.21 13.07 18.77
C ASN A 257 -29.00 11.60 18.38
N VAL A 258 -29.13 10.72 19.35
CA VAL A 258 -29.03 9.27 19.15
C VAL A 258 -30.43 8.69 18.98
N SER A 259 -30.65 7.91 17.92
CA SER A 259 -31.90 7.20 17.68
C SER A 259 -32.12 6.11 18.73
N ASP A 260 -33.37 5.62 18.91
CA ASP A 260 -33.62 4.44 19.71
C ASP A 260 -32.82 3.25 19.20
N TYR A 261 -32.21 2.48 20.12
CA TYR A 261 -31.33 1.38 19.79
C TYR A 261 -31.49 0.18 20.72
N ASN A 262 -31.15 -0.99 20.17
CA ASN A 262 -31.19 -2.28 20.88
C ASN A 262 -29.80 -2.96 20.93
N GLU A 263 -28.86 -2.52 20.14
CA GLU A 263 -27.55 -3.13 20.03
C GLU A 263 -26.43 -2.09 20.14
N LEU A 264 -25.36 -2.43 20.85
CA LEU A 264 -24.16 -1.63 21.00
C LEU A 264 -22.92 -2.43 20.65
N TYR A 265 -21.99 -1.78 19.98
CA TYR A 265 -20.73 -2.32 19.51
C TYR A 265 -19.59 -1.45 20.05
N VAL A 266 -18.75 -2.02 20.89
CA VAL A 266 -17.79 -1.28 21.70
C VAL A 266 -16.38 -1.41 21.14
N GLY A 267 -15.64 -0.31 21.19
CA GLY A 267 -14.20 -0.25 20.98
C GLY A 267 -13.49 0.24 22.22
N ILE A 268 -12.38 -0.41 22.59
CA ILE A 268 -11.56 -0.06 23.77
C ILE A 268 -10.11 0.09 23.37
N ASP A 269 -9.55 1.25 23.70
CA ASP A 269 -8.12 1.53 23.67
C ASP A 269 -7.61 1.78 25.10
N TRP A 270 -6.45 1.18 25.46
CA TRP A 270 -6.00 1.12 26.83
C TRP A 270 -4.77 1.99 27.09
N ALA A 271 -4.82 2.76 28.17
CA ALA A 271 -3.65 3.44 28.72
C ALA A 271 -2.84 2.57 29.68
N SER A 272 -1.54 2.81 29.74
CA SER A 272 -0.59 2.05 30.58
C SER A 272 -0.67 2.38 32.09
N GLY A 273 -1.52 3.33 32.53
CA GLY A 273 -1.69 3.68 33.95
C GLY A 273 -1.96 5.17 34.19
N VAL A 274 -1.84 5.57 35.45
CA VAL A 274 -2.11 6.95 35.88
C VAL A 274 -1.14 7.94 35.27
N GLY A 275 -1.67 8.97 34.61
CA GLY A 275 -0.88 10.13 34.11
C GLY A 275 -0.19 9.93 32.76
N SER A 276 -0.45 8.81 32.06
CA SER A 276 -0.01 8.56 30.68
C SER A 276 -1.14 8.87 29.67
N ASP A 277 -1.18 8.14 28.57
CA ASP A 277 -2.24 8.17 27.57
C ASP A 277 -3.62 7.89 28.20
N TYR A 278 -4.68 8.11 27.46
CA TYR A 278 -6.03 7.90 27.94
C TYR A 278 -6.53 6.48 27.67
N THR A 279 -7.20 5.85 28.63
CA THR A 279 -8.08 4.74 28.33
C THR A 279 -9.37 5.29 27.78
N VAL A 280 -9.71 4.87 26.57
CA VAL A 280 -10.90 5.32 25.85
C VAL A 280 -11.82 4.13 25.57
N VAL A 281 -13.09 4.28 25.90
CA VAL A 281 -14.15 3.32 25.61
C VAL A 281 -15.28 4.03 24.89
N THR A 282 -15.64 3.58 23.71
CA THR A 282 -16.74 4.15 22.95
C THR A 282 -17.63 3.08 22.35
N ALA A 283 -18.89 3.40 22.11
CA ALA A 283 -19.84 2.49 21.49
C ALA A 283 -20.62 3.14 20.35
N LEU A 284 -20.84 2.36 19.31
CA LEU A 284 -21.78 2.64 18.23
C LEU A 284 -23.02 1.75 18.36
N ASN A 285 -24.19 2.28 18.03
CA ASN A 285 -25.40 1.48 17.90
C ASN A 285 -25.51 0.78 16.53
N GLU A 286 -26.56 0.01 16.29
CA GLU A 286 -26.87 -0.65 15.03
C GLU A 286 -27.04 0.32 13.85
N HIS A 287 -27.36 1.59 14.12
CA HIS A 287 -27.51 2.66 13.13
C HIS A 287 -26.20 3.41 12.86
N ASN A 288 -25.08 2.94 13.44
CA ASN A 288 -23.75 3.56 13.33
C ASN A 288 -23.68 4.96 13.97
N GLU A 289 -24.41 5.17 15.04
CA GLU A 289 -24.42 6.39 15.84
C GLU A 289 -23.66 6.17 17.15
N GLN A 290 -22.75 7.05 17.49
CA GLN A 290 -21.98 7.00 18.75
C GLN A 290 -22.91 7.32 19.92
N VAL A 291 -23.02 6.36 20.84
CA VAL A 291 -23.95 6.44 21.98
C VAL A 291 -23.25 6.99 23.22
N PHE A 292 -22.02 6.57 23.44
CA PHE A 292 -21.21 7.08 24.54
C PHE A 292 -19.72 7.12 24.18
N LEU A 293 -19.00 7.96 24.91
CA LEU A 293 -17.56 8.09 24.89
C LEU A 293 -17.08 8.29 26.32
N LEU A 294 -16.29 7.35 26.84
CA LEU A 294 -15.61 7.46 28.13
C LEU A 294 -14.11 7.65 27.87
N SER A 295 -13.52 8.61 28.55
CA SER A 295 -12.07 8.89 28.46
C SER A 295 -11.55 9.20 29.86
N PHE A 296 -10.48 8.53 30.29
CA PHE A 296 -9.89 8.74 31.60
C PHE A 296 -8.42 8.27 31.64
N ASN A 297 -7.61 8.96 32.46
CA ASN A 297 -6.18 8.65 32.67
C ASN A 297 -5.75 8.65 34.13
N ASN A 298 -6.71 8.68 35.05
CA ASN A 298 -6.47 8.83 36.50
C ASN A 298 -6.83 7.57 37.31
N LYS A 299 -6.91 6.41 36.66
CA LYS A 299 -7.32 5.15 37.29
C LYS A 299 -6.24 4.08 37.18
N THR A 300 -6.03 3.34 38.26
CA THR A 300 -5.23 2.12 38.24
C THR A 300 -5.91 1.03 37.40
N SER A 301 -5.18 0.01 36.97
CA SER A 301 -5.69 -1.09 36.14
C SER A 301 -6.99 -1.71 36.69
N THR A 302 -7.06 -1.97 37.99
CA THR A 302 -8.27 -2.49 38.62
C THR A 302 -9.43 -1.49 38.57
N GLN A 303 -9.14 -0.23 38.90
CA GLN A 303 -10.16 0.83 38.85
C GLN A 303 -10.67 1.08 37.42
N GLN A 304 -9.85 0.91 36.41
CA GLN A 304 -10.26 1.01 35.00
C GLN A 304 -11.34 -0.05 34.68
N ILE A 305 -11.08 -1.30 35.06
CA ILE A 305 -12.00 -2.40 34.82
C ILE A 305 -13.32 -2.19 35.59
N ASP A 306 -13.23 -1.81 36.86
CA ASP A 306 -14.44 -1.57 37.68
C ASP A 306 -15.29 -0.46 37.07
N TYR A 307 -14.68 0.65 36.73
CA TYR A 307 -15.34 1.78 36.10
C TYR A 307 -16.00 1.44 34.76
N ILE A 308 -15.34 0.63 33.90
CA ILE A 308 -15.92 0.18 32.65
C ILE A 308 -17.13 -0.73 32.91
N VAL A 309 -17.00 -1.68 33.82
CA VAL A 309 -18.11 -2.62 34.17
C VAL A 309 -19.32 -1.87 34.74
N GLU A 310 -19.12 -0.91 35.63
CA GLU A 310 -20.18 -0.06 36.16
C GLU A 310 -20.91 0.71 35.04
N ASN A 311 -20.17 1.30 34.10
CA ASN A 311 -20.78 1.98 32.96
C ASN A 311 -21.52 1.01 32.03
N PHE A 312 -20.97 -0.18 31.75
CA PHE A 312 -21.64 -1.18 30.93
C PHE A 312 -22.94 -1.68 31.52
N ALA A 313 -23.07 -1.72 32.85
CA ALA A 313 -24.30 -2.09 33.54
C ALA A 313 -25.48 -1.17 33.19
N LEU A 314 -25.22 0.10 32.85
CA LEU A 314 -26.24 1.06 32.41
C LEU A 314 -26.92 0.66 31.11
N TYR A 315 -26.27 -0.15 30.29
CA TYR A 315 -26.74 -0.56 28.96
C TYR A 315 -27.33 -1.97 28.93
N GLY A 316 -27.22 -2.72 30.04
CA GLY A 316 -27.79 -4.06 30.19
C GLY A 316 -27.36 -5.02 29.09
N ASN A 317 -28.30 -5.71 28.45
CA ASN A 317 -28.04 -6.69 27.38
C ASN A 317 -27.83 -6.08 25.99
N LYS A 318 -27.74 -4.76 25.86
CA LYS A 318 -27.60 -4.08 24.58
C LYS A 318 -26.20 -4.24 24.01
N ILE A 319 -25.13 -4.40 24.82
CA ILE A 319 -23.76 -4.59 24.32
C ILE A 319 -23.64 -5.98 23.71
N LYS A 320 -23.40 -6.03 22.39
CA LYS A 320 -23.38 -7.28 21.62
C LYS A 320 -21.97 -7.78 21.29
N HIS A 321 -21.01 -6.87 21.22
CA HIS A 321 -19.64 -7.23 20.89
C HIS A 321 -18.67 -6.12 21.30
N ILE A 322 -17.48 -6.51 21.71
CA ILE A 322 -16.38 -5.60 22.08
C ILE A 322 -15.14 -5.96 21.26
N ILE A 323 -14.46 -4.96 20.74
CA ILE A 323 -13.05 -5.08 20.28
C ILE A 323 -12.19 -4.28 21.24
N ALA A 324 -11.17 -4.90 21.76
CA ALA A 324 -10.20 -4.28 22.67
C ALA A 324 -8.77 -4.58 22.23
N GLU A 325 -7.91 -3.57 22.25
CA GLU A 325 -6.50 -3.74 21.93
C GLU A 325 -5.79 -4.61 22.99
N ILE A 326 -4.85 -5.46 22.54
CA ILE A 326 -4.03 -6.28 23.46
C ILE A 326 -2.54 -5.93 23.40
N ASN A 327 -2.14 -4.91 22.67
CA ASN A 327 -0.75 -4.45 22.63
C ASN A 327 -0.34 -3.88 24.00
N GLY A 328 0.93 -4.00 24.35
CA GLY A 328 1.46 -3.47 25.61
C GLY A 328 0.73 -4.00 26.84
N VAL A 329 0.03 -3.13 27.55
CA VAL A 329 -0.72 -3.45 28.78
C VAL A 329 -2.13 -4.00 28.52
N GLY A 330 -2.59 -4.01 27.27
CA GLY A 330 -3.98 -4.36 26.94
C GLY A 330 -4.36 -5.80 27.27
N LYS A 331 -3.46 -6.78 27.06
CA LYS A 331 -3.78 -8.19 27.30
C LYS A 331 -4.23 -8.50 28.73
N PRO A 332 -3.49 -8.11 29.80
CA PRO A 332 -3.96 -8.32 31.18
C PRO A 332 -5.29 -7.62 31.49
N LEU A 333 -5.51 -6.43 30.93
CA LEU A 333 -6.77 -5.67 31.13
C LEU A 333 -7.95 -6.35 30.45
N VAL A 334 -7.76 -6.85 29.24
CA VAL A 334 -8.79 -7.62 28.53
C VAL A 334 -9.13 -8.91 29.27
N ASP A 335 -8.14 -9.63 29.80
CA ASP A 335 -8.36 -10.85 30.57
C ASP A 335 -9.14 -10.56 31.87
N ALA A 336 -8.79 -9.47 32.58
CA ALA A 336 -9.53 -9.03 33.77
C ALA A 336 -10.98 -8.59 33.44
N LEU A 337 -11.18 -7.89 32.32
CA LEU A 337 -12.51 -7.51 31.86
C LEU A 337 -13.37 -8.74 31.53
N LYS A 338 -12.84 -9.74 30.84
CA LYS A 338 -13.52 -11.00 30.52
C LYS A 338 -13.99 -11.75 31.76
N MET A 339 -13.24 -11.70 32.85
CA MET A 339 -13.65 -12.34 34.11
C MET A 339 -14.89 -11.67 34.73
N LYS A 340 -15.08 -10.38 34.48
CA LYS A 340 -16.20 -9.62 35.05
C LYS A 340 -17.44 -9.55 34.16
N ILE A 341 -17.29 -9.68 32.83
CA ILE A 341 -18.39 -9.58 31.86
C ILE A 341 -18.49 -10.85 30.98
N ASN A 342 -18.81 -11.97 31.64
CA ASN A 342 -18.77 -13.32 30.98
C ASN A 342 -19.72 -13.49 29.79
N ASN A 343 -20.74 -12.65 29.64
CA ASN A 343 -21.82 -12.81 28.66
C ASN A 343 -21.61 -11.99 27.37
N ILE A 344 -20.56 -11.15 27.29
CA ILE A 344 -20.32 -10.27 26.15
C ILE A 344 -19.09 -10.78 25.39
N PRO A 345 -19.21 -11.12 24.10
CA PRO A 345 -18.05 -11.53 23.29
C PRO A 345 -17.03 -10.39 23.17
N ILE A 346 -15.76 -10.68 23.50
CA ILE A 346 -14.65 -9.75 23.34
C ILE A 346 -13.67 -10.32 22.33
N THR A 347 -13.44 -9.60 21.22
CA THR A 347 -12.37 -9.88 20.27
C THR A 347 -11.12 -9.14 20.70
N GLU A 348 -10.04 -9.88 20.92
CA GLU A 348 -8.71 -9.34 21.15
C GLU A 348 -8.13 -8.82 19.84
N TRP A 349 -7.61 -7.60 19.85
CA TRP A 349 -7.02 -6.98 18.67
C TRP A 349 -5.55 -6.64 18.89
N THR A 350 -4.69 -7.17 18.03
CA THR A 350 -3.27 -6.77 17.99
C THR A 350 -3.08 -5.77 16.86
N THR A 351 -2.79 -4.53 17.20
CA THR A 351 -2.54 -3.48 16.22
C THR A 351 -1.17 -3.63 15.60
N SER A 352 -1.13 -3.76 14.29
CA SER A 352 0.06 -3.69 13.42
C SER A 352 -0.12 -2.54 12.44
N ASN A 353 0.96 -2.10 11.82
CA ASN A 353 0.89 -1.03 10.81
C ASN A 353 -0.09 -1.36 9.67
N GLN A 354 -0.16 -2.62 9.26
CA GLN A 354 -1.02 -3.06 8.17
C GLN A 354 -2.50 -3.01 8.55
N ASN A 355 -2.88 -3.58 9.70
CA ASN A 355 -4.30 -3.62 10.10
C ASN A 355 -4.78 -2.26 10.63
N LYS A 356 -3.89 -1.39 11.16
CA LYS A 356 -4.21 0.00 11.48
C LYS A 356 -4.66 0.77 10.24
N ILE A 357 -3.98 0.58 9.10
CA ILE A 357 -4.39 1.17 7.82
C ILE A 357 -5.80 0.72 7.41
N GLU A 358 -6.13 -0.56 7.61
CA GLU A 358 -7.48 -1.06 7.29
C GLU A 358 -8.57 -0.41 8.16
N LEU A 359 -8.30 -0.25 9.46
CA LEU A 359 -9.23 0.42 10.38
C LEU A 359 -9.44 1.89 9.99
N ILE A 360 -8.36 2.59 9.67
CA ILE A 360 -8.41 3.98 9.20
C ILE A 360 -9.24 4.10 7.94
N ASN A 361 -8.97 3.27 6.93
CA ASN A 361 -9.70 3.27 5.66
C ASN A 361 -11.21 3.05 5.88
N ARG A 362 -11.58 2.16 6.80
CA ARG A 362 -13.00 1.92 7.13
C ARG A 362 -13.65 3.14 7.76
N LEU A 363 -12.99 3.77 8.72
CA LEU A 363 -13.52 4.98 9.37
C LEU A 363 -13.60 6.16 8.38
N GLN A 364 -12.61 6.32 7.48
CA GLN A 364 -12.65 7.31 6.41
C GLN A 364 -13.91 7.16 5.54
N VAL A 365 -14.18 5.93 5.08
CA VAL A 365 -15.38 5.65 4.27
C VAL A 365 -16.67 6.01 5.02
N GLN A 366 -16.73 5.73 6.33
CA GLN A 366 -17.91 6.09 7.12
C GLN A 366 -18.13 7.61 7.16
N PHE A 367 -17.06 8.38 7.35
CA PHE A 367 -17.12 9.84 7.33
C PHE A 367 -17.41 10.40 5.94
N GLU A 368 -16.72 9.93 4.90
CA GLU A 368 -16.92 10.39 3.53
C GLU A 368 -18.34 10.17 3.02
N GLN A 369 -18.93 9.04 3.42
CA GLN A 369 -20.31 8.67 3.04
C GLN A 369 -21.37 9.18 4.03
N LYS A 370 -20.96 9.88 5.10
CA LYS A 370 -21.86 10.35 6.18
C LYS A 370 -22.72 9.23 6.78
N LYS A 371 -22.15 8.01 6.84
CA LYS A 371 -22.81 6.80 7.37
C LYS A 371 -22.57 6.60 8.85
N ILE A 372 -21.81 7.45 9.50
CA ILE A 372 -21.56 7.46 10.94
C ILE A 372 -22.00 8.78 11.53
N LYS A 373 -22.51 8.75 12.75
CA LYS A 373 -22.73 9.94 13.57
C LYS A 373 -21.88 9.85 14.82
N ILE A 374 -21.16 10.91 15.15
CA ILE A 374 -20.31 10.98 16.33
C ILE A 374 -20.80 12.08 17.27
N LEU A 375 -20.52 11.91 18.56
CA LEU A 375 -20.85 12.89 19.57
C LEU A 375 -20.00 14.15 19.39
N ASP A 376 -20.59 15.29 19.75
CA ASP A 376 -19.89 16.57 19.83
C ASP A 376 -19.01 16.58 21.08
N ASN A 377 -17.78 16.12 20.93
CA ASN A 377 -16.76 16.09 21.98
C ASN A 377 -15.50 16.80 21.47
N GLU A 378 -15.09 17.88 22.18
CA GLU A 378 -13.98 18.73 21.73
C GLU A 378 -12.65 17.97 21.58
N GLU A 379 -12.35 17.05 22.49
CA GLU A 379 -11.10 16.29 22.45
C GLU A 379 -11.11 15.27 21.30
N GLN A 380 -12.22 14.54 21.10
CA GLN A 380 -12.37 13.63 19.96
C GLN A 380 -12.28 14.36 18.63
N THR A 381 -12.94 15.50 18.50
CA THR A 381 -12.92 16.29 17.26
C THR A 381 -11.52 16.88 17.00
N ALA A 382 -10.79 17.29 18.05
CA ALA A 382 -9.41 17.72 17.91
C ALA A 382 -8.47 16.59 17.46
N GLN A 383 -8.60 15.38 18.04
CA GLN A 383 -7.82 14.21 17.61
C GLN A 383 -8.12 13.83 16.16
N LEU A 384 -9.38 13.81 15.73
CA LEU A 384 -9.77 13.54 14.35
C LEU A 384 -9.23 14.60 13.38
N ALA A 385 -9.26 15.88 13.76
CA ALA A 385 -8.75 16.98 12.94
C ALA A 385 -7.22 16.95 12.77
N MET A 386 -6.50 16.50 13.78
CA MET A 386 -5.03 16.46 13.81
C MET A 386 -4.46 15.12 13.33
N TYR A 387 -5.30 14.14 13.04
CA TYR A 387 -4.83 12.82 12.60
C TYR A 387 -4.18 12.91 11.23
N GLU A 388 -2.89 12.58 11.15
CA GLU A 388 -2.09 12.81 9.94
C GLU A 388 -1.49 11.51 9.38
N ALA A 389 -1.35 11.52 8.06
CA ALA A 389 -0.56 10.54 7.34
C ALA A 389 0.87 11.08 7.17
N LYS A 390 1.85 10.46 7.80
CA LYS A 390 3.28 10.79 7.62
C LYS A 390 3.99 9.72 6.81
N ILE A 391 4.81 10.16 5.88
CA ILE A 391 5.74 9.27 5.18
C ILE A 391 7.04 9.30 5.97
N ASN A 392 7.42 8.15 6.52
CA ASN A 392 8.73 8.04 7.18
C ASN A 392 9.85 8.04 6.15
N THR A 393 11.10 8.17 6.61
CA THR A 393 12.29 8.16 5.77
C THR A 393 12.45 6.88 4.92
N LYS A 394 11.71 5.82 5.26
CA LYS A 394 11.68 4.54 4.53
C LYS A 394 10.58 4.49 3.46
N GLY A 395 9.85 5.58 3.21
CA GLY A 395 8.74 5.63 2.25
C GLY A 395 7.45 4.95 2.73
N THR A 396 7.43 4.45 3.97
CA THR A 396 6.24 3.84 4.57
C THR A 396 5.32 4.92 5.12
N VAL A 397 4.04 4.86 4.80
CA VAL A 397 3.04 5.72 5.43
C VAL A 397 2.75 5.21 6.81
N THR A 398 2.90 6.08 7.79
CA THR A 398 2.43 5.89 9.15
C THR A 398 1.32 6.88 9.43
N TYR A 399 0.34 6.44 10.19
CA TYR A 399 -0.82 7.23 10.56
C TYR A 399 -0.82 7.38 12.08
N ASN A 400 -0.68 8.60 12.57
CA ASN A 400 -0.63 8.88 14.00
C ASN A 400 -1.12 10.30 14.27
N ALA A 401 -1.36 10.60 15.55
CA ALA A 401 -1.39 11.97 16.01
C ALA A 401 -0.03 12.64 15.77
N PRO A 402 0.03 13.99 15.63
CA PRO A 402 1.28 14.74 15.61
C PRO A 402 2.11 14.50 16.88
N ALA A 403 3.39 14.82 16.82
CA ALA A 403 4.29 14.67 17.97
C ALA A 403 3.73 15.39 19.21
N GLY A 404 3.50 14.64 20.30
CA GLY A 404 2.88 15.14 21.53
C GLY A 404 1.36 15.17 21.54
N GLY A 405 0.69 14.68 20.49
CA GLY A 405 -0.76 14.47 20.44
C GLY A 405 -1.15 13.02 20.74
N ASN A 406 -2.41 12.82 21.12
CA ASN A 406 -3.01 11.52 21.39
C ASN A 406 -3.90 11.09 20.23
N ASP A 407 -4.01 9.78 19.96
CA ASP A 407 -4.93 9.21 18.98
C ASP A 407 -5.89 8.15 19.58
N ASP A 408 -5.94 8.06 20.90
CA ASP A 408 -6.68 7.06 21.67
C ASP A 408 -8.19 7.06 21.34
N MET A 409 -8.79 8.26 21.18
CA MET A 409 -10.21 8.37 20.80
C MET A 409 -10.47 7.94 19.36
N CYS A 410 -9.51 8.22 18.46
CA CYS A 410 -9.58 7.74 17.08
C CYS A 410 -9.47 6.22 17.03
N MET A 411 -8.56 5.62 17.81
CA MET A 411 -8.36 4.18 17.88
C MET A 411 -9.60 3.48 18.44
N ALA A 412 -10.13 3.94 19.58
CA ALA A 412 -11.34 3.40 20.17
C ALA A 412 -12.55 3.47 19.21
N LEU A 413 -12.71 4.59 18.49
CA LEU A 413 -13.78 4.75 17.50
C LEU A 413 -13.59 3.77 16.31
N MET A 414 -12.38 3.59 15.82
CA MET A 414 -12.06 2.60 14.79
C MET A 414 -12.37 1.17 15.24
N PHE A 415 -12.08 0.82 16.49
CA PHE A 415 -12.45 -0.47 17.06
C PHE A 415 -13.96 -0.66 17.19
N ALA A 416 -14.71 0.39 17.54
CA ALA A 416 -16.17 0.32 17.58
C ALA A 416 -16.79 0.09 16.20
N VAL A 417 -16.29 0.76 15.17
CA VAL A 417 -16.67 0.53 13.75
C VAL A 417 -16.39 -0.91 13.34
N GLU A 418 -15.21 -1.43 13.67
CA GLU A 418 -14.82 -2.80 13.37
C GLU A 418 -15.65 -3.83 14.16
N SER A 419 -15.95 -3.56 15.44
CA SER A 419 -16.80 -4.39 16.28
C SER A 419 -18.18 -4.60 15.65
N ARG A 420 -18.80 -3.51 15.18
CA ARG A 420 -20.08 -3.55 14.48
C ARG A 420 -19.99 -4.36 13.18
N ARG A 421 -18.94 -4.17 12.41
CA ARG A 421 -18.72 -4.88 11.14
C ARG A 421 -18.61 -6.39 11.33
N GLN A 422 -17.83 -6.85 12.31
CA GLN A 422 -17.59 -8.28 12.55
C GLN A 422 -18.87 -9.03 12.95
N LYS A 423 -19.77 -8.36 13.69
CA LYS A 423 -21.04 -8.96 14.05
C LYS A 423 -21.96 -9.12 12.84
N ASN A 424 -21.98 -8.13 11.94
CA ASN A 424 -22.84 -8.15 10.75
C ASN A 424 -22.34 -9.16 9.70
N ASN A 425 -21.03 -9.49 9.65
CA ASN A 425 -20.43 -10.41 8.67
C ASN A 425 -20.49 -11.90 9.05
N LYS A 426 -21.17 -12.31 10.09
CA LYS A 426 -21.39 -13.75 10.34
C LYS A 426 -22.21 -14.46 9.24
N GLY A 427 -22.53 -13.75 8.14
CA GLY A 427 -23.31 -14.25 7.01
C GLY A 427 -22.74 -14.03 5.60
N THR A 428 -21.57 -13.40 5.39
CA THR A 428 -21.11 -13.13 4.01
C THR A 428 -19.58 -13.09 3.89
N TYR A 429 -19.05 -13.87 2.96
CA TYR A 429 -17.73 -13.97 2.34
C TYR A 429 -16.57 -13.08 2.82
N LYS A 430 -15.46 -13.75 3.19
CA LYS A 430 -14.13 -13.15 3.30
C LYS A 430 -13.67 -12.65 1.91
N ILE A 431 -13.66 -11.35 1.70
CA ILE A 431 -12.88 -10.74 0.62
C ILE A 431 -11.47 -10.57 1.17
N SER A 432 -10.56 -11.45 0.79
CA SER A 432 -9.13 -11.28 1.04
C SER A 432 -8.60 -10.30 -0.02
N PHE A 433 -8.12 -9.15 0.40
CA PHE A 433 -7.28 -8.30 -0.43
C PHE A 433 -5.90 -8.95 -0.54
N ALA A 434 -5.60 -9.54 -1.70
CA ALA A 434 -4.29 -10.11 -2.06
C ALA A 434 -3.40 -9.05 -2.70
#